data_86d7c2fa01ef45d5ff196b0ecf91d687
#
_entry.id   86d7c2fa01ef45d5ff196b0ecf91d687
#
_cell.length_a   1.000
_cell.length_b   1.000
_cell.length_c   1.000
_cell.angle_alpha   90.00
_cell.angle_beta   90.00
_cell.angle_gamma   90.00
#
_symmetry.space_group_name_H-M   'P 1'
#
loop_
_entity.id
_entity.type
_entity.pdbx_description
1 polymer ?
#
loop_
_entity_poly.entity_id
_entity_poly.type
_entity_poly.pdbx_seq_one_letter_code
_entity_poly.pdbx_strand_id
1 'polypeptide(L)'
;MYSRAFQAVFTILLLSLVTACATPLEATMDHDSSFDFTGIRKISIQPVDRKDLSSLHISDMQEARIDQALADELQRKGFEIVGDNAEADLYMIWHLVTEERTDVRTYNSMSYYNCWGCGPSVSDVSVRQYTQGTFIVDMIDPMRNKSVWRSIIESRLSSQPEDAATLAEARREAATAVFAEFPPN
;
A
#
# COMPACT_ATOMS: atom_id res chain seq x y z
N MET A 1 -35.42 -24.15 -30.47
CA MET A 1 -34.40 -23.07 -30.64
C MET A 1 -34.24 -22.20 -29.39
N TYR A 2 -35.22 -22.09 -28.51
CA TYR A 2 -35.17 -21.22 -27.30
C TYR A 2 -34.24 -21.72 -26.18
N SER A 3 -33.98 -23.05 -26.07
CA SER A 3 -33.14 -23.60 -24.98
C SER A 3 -31.66 -23.19 -25.05
N ARG A 4 -31.09 -23.07 -26.25
CA ARG A 4 -29.69 -22.68 -26.43
C ARG A 4 -29.45 -21.18 -26.14
N ALA A 5 -30.43 -20.34 -26.45
CA ALA A 5 -30.35 -18.89 -26.13
C ALA A 5 -30.46 -18.65 -24.62
N PHE A 6 -31.29 -19.41 -23.93
CA PHE A 6 -31.44 -19.30 -22.47
C PHE A 6 -30.19 -19.80 -21.74
N GLN A 7 -29.56 -20.88 -22.20
CA GLN A 7 -28.29 -21.34 -21.64
C GLN A 7 -27.16 -20.34 -21.85
N ALA A 8 -27.06 -19.69 -23.02
CA ALA A 8 -26.05 -18.69 -23.31
C ALA A 8 -26.20 -17.45 -22.41
N VAL A 9 -27.44 -16.97 -22.21
CA VAL A 9 -27.72 -15.81 -21.32
C VAL A 9 -27.41 -16.15 -19.87
N PHE A 10 -27.73 -17.36 -19.40
CA PHE A 10 -27.44 -17.79 -18.03
C PHE A 10 -25.94 -17.95 -17.78
N THR A 11 -25.17 -18.44 -18.78
CA THR A 11 -23.71 -18.56 -18.69
C THR A 11 -23.03 -17.19 -18.64
N ILE A 12 -23.51 -16.20 -19.40
CA ILE A 12 -22.99 -14.82 -19.39
C ILE A 12 -23.31 -14.14 -18.05
N LEU A 13 -24.49 -14.37 -17.50
CA LEU A 13 -24.89 -13.80 -16.20
C LEU A 13 -24.08 -14.40 -15.03
N LEU A 14 -23.66 -15.67 -15.12
CA LEU A 14 -22.84 -16.33 -14.10
C LEU A 14 -21.37 -15.84 -14.12
N LEU A 15 -20.86 -15.43 -15.30
CA LEU A 15 -19.48 -14.91 -15.44
C LEU A 15 -19.30 -13.51 -14.87
N SER A 16 -20.38 -12.74 -14.72
CA SER A 16 -20.32 -11.35 -14.19
C SER A 16 -20.31 -11.24 -12.66
N LEU A 17 -20.40 -12.37 -11.93
CA LEU A 17 -20.49 -12.38 -10.47
C LEU A 17 -19.14 -12.59 -9.74
N VAL A 18 -18.02 -12.69 -10.47
CA VAL A 18 -16.69 -12.87 -9.87
C VAL A 18 -15.96 -11.52 -9.76
N THR A 19 -16.60 -10.52 -9.19
CA THR A 19 -15.86 -9.35 -8.68
C THR A 19 -15.34 -9.74 -7.31
N ALA A 20 -14.09 -10.21 -7.25
CA ALA A 20 -13.39 -10.35 -5.99
C ALA A 20 -13.30 -8.96 -5.33
N CYS A 21 -13.96 -8.78 -4.20
CA CYS A 21 -13.78 -7.59 -3.37
C CYS A 21 -12.39 -7.67 -2.73
N ALA A 22 -11.36 -7.22 -3.45
CA ALA A 22 -10.11 -6.84 -2.82
C ALA A 22 -10.38 -5.53 -2.05
N THR A 23 -10.10 -5.51 -0.76
CA THR A 23 -10.13 -4.26 0.01
C THR A 23 -9.04 -3.38 -0.56
N PRO A 24 -9.36 -2.19 -1.12
CA PRO A 24 -8.35 -1.32 -1.69
C PRO A 24 -7.36 -0.91 -0.60
N LEU A 25 -6.11 -0.73 -1.00
CA LEU A 25 -5.07 -0.20 -0.13
C LEU A 25 -5.40 1.27 0.15
N GLU A 26 -5.51 1.64 1.42
CA GLU A 26 -5.82 3.02 1.82
C GLU A 26 -4.53 3.72 2.25
N ALA A 27 -4.33 4.93 1.76
CA ALA A 27 -3.24 5.81 2.16
C ALA A 27 -3.79 6.95 3.04
N THR A 28 -3.02 7.30 4.07
CA THR A 28 -3.25 8.52 4.85
C THR A 28 -2.35 9.62 4.29
N MET A 29 -2.92 10.78 3.98
CA MET A 29 -2.20 11.88 3.36
C MET A 29 -2.23 13.14 4.24
N ASP A 30 -1.12 13.89 4.23
CA ASP A 30 -0.99 15.22 4.83
C ASP A 30 -0.20 16.15 3.91
N HIS A 31 -0.49 17.46 3.93
CA HIS A 31 0.21 18.42 3.09
C HIS A 31 0.27 19.83 3.74
N ASP A 32 1.26 20.59 3.33
CA ASP A 32 1.36 22.02 3.67
C ASP A 32 0.35 22.83 2.86
N SER A 33 -0.73 23.26 3.50
CA SER A 33 -1.79 24.04 2.87
C SER A 33 -1.34 25.43 2.38
N SER A 34 -0.13 25.88 2.76
CA SER A 34 0.46 27.12 2.28
C SER A 34 1.33 26.96 1.03
N PHE A 35 1.57 25.71 0.59
CA PHE A 35 2.36 25.42 -0.59
C PHE A 35 1.48 25.37 -1.85
N ASP A 36 1.91 26.07 -2.90
CA ASP A 36 1.22 26.07 -4.19
C ASP A 36 1.67 24.92 -5.08
N PHE A 37 0.82 23.91 -5.24
CA PHE A 37 1.07 22.75 -6.09
C PHE A 37 0.71 22.98 -7.57
N THR A 38 0.08 24.10 -7.94
CA THR A 38 -0.42 24.32 -9.32
C THR A 38 0.69 24.46 -10.37
N GLY A 39 1.86 24.92 -9.95
CA GLY A 39 3.04 25.10 -10.81
C GLY A 39 3.88 23.85 -11.02
N ILE A 40 3.67 22.79 -10.23
CA ILE A 40 4.52 21.60 -10.23
C ILE A 40 4.33 20.79 -11.51
N ARG A 41 5.44 20.45 -12.16
CA ARG A 41 5.49 19.65 -13.39
C ARG A 41 6.58 18.58 -13.35
N LYS A 42 7.73 18.88 -12.76
CA LYS A 42 8.93 18.06 -12.77
C LYS A 42 9.27 17.53 -11.39
N ILE A 43 9.42 16.22 -11.29
CA ILE A 43 9.73 15.54 -10.04
C ILE A 43 11.02 14.73 -10.22
N SER A 44 11.95 14.84 -9.27
CA SER A 44 13.13 14.00 -9.20
C SER A 44 13.01 13.01 -8.06
N ILE A 45 13.20 11.72 -8.37
CA ILE A 45 13.19 10.64 -7.37
C ILE A 45 14.58 10.60 -6.73
N GLN A 46 14.63 10.79 -5.41
CA GLN A 46 15.87 10.78 -4.67
C GLN A 46 16.23 9.35 -4.23
N PRO A 47 17.52 8.99 -4.26
CA PRO A 47 17.95 7.69 -3.76
C PRO A 47 17.61 7.54 -2.28
N VAL A 48 17.13 6.37 -1.90
CA VAL A 48 16.82 6.03 -0.51
C VAL A 48 18.12 5.82 0.28
N ASP A 49 18.17 6.27 1.55
CA ASP A 49 19.30 5.95 2.42
C ASP A 49 19.31 4.44 2.71
N ARG A 50 20.36 3.77 2.23
CA ARG A 50 20.53 2.32 2.40
C ARG A 50 20.66 1.88 3.84
N LYS A 51 20.99 2.78 4.76
CA LYS A 51 21.01 2.45 6.18
C LYS A 51 19.61 2.17 6.70
N ASP A 52 18.61 2.87 6.18
CA ASP A 52 17.21 2.69 6.54
C ASP A 52 16.67 1.37 5.97
N LEU A 53 17.15 0.94 4.80
CA LEU A 53 16.75 -0.32 4.15
C LEU A 53 17.53 -1.55 4.62
N SER A 54 18.65 -1.38 5.32
CA SER A 54 19.54 -2.48 5.70
C SER A 54 18.87 -3.54 6.59
N SER A 55 17.93 -3.14 7.42
CA SER A 55 17.14 -4.04 8.26
C SER A 55 16.11 -4.87 7.48
N LEU A 56 15.74 -4.45 6.27
CA LEU A 56 14.67 -5.02 5.46
C LEU A 56 15.15 -5.97 4.37
N HIS A 57 16.47 -6.11 4.18
CA HIS A 57 17.08 -6.94 3.13
C HIS A 57 16.56 -6.62 1.72
N ILE A 58 16.20 -5.36 1.45
CA ILE A 58 15.75 -4.92 0.13
C ILE A 58 16.97 -4.86 -0.81
N SER A 59 16.87 -5.55 -1.94
CA SER A 59 17.93 -5.53 -2.96
C SER A 59 17.80 -4.29 -3.85
N ASP A 60 18.91 -3.91 -4.52
CA ASP A 60 18.95 -2.82 -5.50
C ASP A 60 17.88 -2.99 -6.60
N MET A 61 17.61 -4.25 -6.99
CA MET A 61 16.58 -4.56 -7.98
C MET A 61 15.17 -4.31 -7.45
N GLN A 62 14.94 -4.53 -6.16
CA GLN A 62 13.63 -4.25 -5.54
C GLN A 62 13.42 -2.76 -5.37
N GLU A 63 14.45 -2.03 -4.94
CA GLU A 63 14.48 -0.55 -4.89
C GLU A 63 14.12 0.03 -6.26
N ALA A 64 14.85 -0.35 -7.31
CA ALA A 64 14.60 0.12 -8.67
C ALA A 64 13.17 -0.19 -9.18
N ARG A 65 12.57 -1.31 -8.77
CA ARG A 65 11.19 -1.66 -9.13
C ARG A 65 10.16 -0.83 -8.37
N ILE A 66 10.47 -0.40 -7.15
CA ILE A 66 9.63 0.53 -6.40
C ILE A 66 9.70 1.90 -7.05
N ASP A 67 10.91 2.40 -7.32
CA ASP A 67 11.12 3.68 -8.01
C ASP A 67 10.39 3.73 -9.35
N GLN A 68 10.46 2.65 -10.13
CA GLN A 68 9.77 2.55 -11.40
C GLN A 68 8.25 2.61 -11.24
N ALA A 69 7.68 1.89 -10.26
CA ALA A 69 6.24 1.91 -10.04
C ALA A 69 5.72 3.28 -9.61
N LEU A 70 6.49 4.00 -8.78
CA LEU A 70 6.18 5.36 -8.36
C LEU A 70 6.30 6.35 -9.53
N ALA A 71 7.37 6.21 -10.34
CA ALA A 71 7.59 7.01 -11.55
C ALA A 71 6.45 6.85 -12.57
N ASP A 72 6.06 5.59 -12.84
CA ASP A 72 4.98 5.27 -13.79
C ASP A 72 3.66 5.93 -13.37
N GLU A 73 3.35 5.89 -12.06
CA GLU A 73 2.13 6.48 -11.54
C GLU A 73 2.14 8.01 -11.63
N LEU A 74 3.26 8.67 -11.28
CA LEU A 74 3.41 10.12 -11.43
C LEU A 74 3.32 10.55 -12.89
N GLN A 75 3.94 9.81 -13.81
CA GLN A 75 3.85 10.07 -15.26
C GLN A 75 2.40 9.90 -15.74
N ARG A 76 1.68 8.89 -15.27
CA ARG A 76 0.25 8.70 -15.58
C ARG A 76 -0.61 9.86 -15.12
N LYS A 77 -0.23 10.54 -14.04
CA LYS A 77 -0.84 11.77 -13.54
C LYS A 77 -0.40 13.04 -14.27
N GLY A 78 0.56 12.93 -15.21
CA GLY A 78 1.01 14.02 -16.07
C GLY A 78 2.26 14.75 -15.58
N PHE A 79 2.97 14.20 -14.58
CA PHE A 79 4.27 14.74 -14.15
C PHE A 79 5.41 14.20 -15.01
N GLU A 80 6.46 15.00 -15.18
CA GLU A 80 7.71 14.62 -15.81
C GLU A 80 8.70 14.16 -14.75
N ILE A 81 9.28 12.96 -14.93
CA ILE A 81 10.34 12.48 -14.05
C ILE A 81 11.67 12.89 -14.63
N VAL A 82 12.44 13.66 -13.85
CA VAL A 82 13.75 14.18 -14.24
C VAL A 82 14.88 13.55 -13.43
N GLY A 83 16.01 13.29 -14.09
CA GLY A 83 17.20 12.75 -13.44
C GLY A 83 18.10 13.82 -12.82
N ASP A 84 17.98 15.08 -13.28
CA ASP A 84 18.74 16.20 -12.73
C ASP A 84 17.92 16.93 -11.68
N ASN A 85 18.43 16.97 -10.47
CA ASN A 85 17.80 17.64 -9.34
C ASN A 85 17.65 19.16 -9.57
N ALA A 86 18.54 19.77 -10.38
CA ALA A 86 18.48 21.21 -10.69
C ALA A 86 17.26 21.60 -11.55
N GLU A 87 16.63 20.61 -12.23
CA GLU A 87 15.44 20.82 -13.04
C GLU A 87 14.14 20.48 -12.32
N ALA A 88 14.20 19.89 -11.14
CA ALA A 88 13.03 19.40 -10.42
C ALA A 88 12.33 20.51 -9.65
N ASP A 89 10.99 20.53 -9.74
CA ASP A 89 10.12 21.39 -8.91
C ASP A 89 9.95 20.79 -7.51
N LEU A 90 9.92 19.46 -7.42
CA LEU A 90 9.88 18.71 -6.15
C LEU A 90 10.84 17.51 -6.19
N TYR A 91 11.36 17.18 -5.02
CA TYR A 91 12.03 15.90 -4.81
C TYR A 91 11.05 14.91 -4.19
N MET A 92 11.04 13.69 -4.70
CA MET A 92 10.32 12.58 -4.09
C MET A 92 11.32 11.67 -3.39
N ILE A 93 11.04 11.32 -2.14
CA ILE A 93 11.76 10.30 -1.39
C ILE A 93 10.75 9.33 -0.78
N TRP A 94 11.10 8.06 -0.68
CA TRP A 94 10.27 7.08 0.00
C TRP A 94 11.05 6.35 1.09
N HIS A 95 10.34 5.85 2.08
CA HIS A 95 10.87 5.05 3.18
C HIS A 95 9.97 3.85 3.41
N LEU A 96 10.58 2.73 3.78
CA LEU A 96 9.86 1.54 4.21
C LEU A 96 10.35 1.16 5.60
N VAL A 97 9.42 1.12 6.55
CA VAL A 97 9.69 0.74 7.95
C VAL A 97 8.92 -0.53 8.25
N THR A 98 9.52 -1.46 8.98
CA THR A 98 8.83 -2.67 9.44
C THR A 98 8.84 -2.77 10.95
N GLU A 99 7.75 -3.28 11.50
CA GLU A 99 7.57 -3.49 12.94
C GLU A 99 6.93 -4.85 13.20
N GLU A 100 7.50 -5.62 14.12
CA GLU A 100 6.87 -6.84 14.61
C GLU A 100 5.72 -6.49 15.56
N ARG A 101 4.50 -6.93 15.22
CA ARG A 101 3.31 -6.73 16.04
C ARG A 101 2.70 -8.05 16.50
N THR A 102 2.11 -8.00 17.69
CA THR A 102 1.42 -9.14 18.29
C THR A 102 -0.06 -8.82 18.45
N ASP A 103 -0.90 -9.62 17.79
CA ASP A 103 -2.37 -9.56 17.94
C ASP A 103 -2.78 -10.62 18.97
N VAL A 104 -3.35 -10.18 20.09
CA VAL A 104 -3.83 -11.05 21.18
C VAL A 104 -5.35 -11.04 21.16
N ARG A 105 -5.96 -12.17 20.79
CA ARG A 105 -7.41 -12.34 20.84
C ARG A 105 -7.81 -13.30 21.95
N THR A 106 -8.61 -12.80 22.87
CA THR A 106 -9.21 -13.61 23.91
C THR A 106 -10.64 -13.99 23.50
N TYR A 107 -10.88 -15.25 23.27
CA TYR A 107 -12.22 -15.77 23.01
C TYR A 107 -12.80 -16.33 24.33
N ASN A 108 -13.82 -15.66 24.85
CA ASN A 108 -14.64 -16.22 25.90
C ASN A 108 -15.73 -17.07 25.22
N SER A 109 -15.54 -18.36 25.10
CA SER A 109 -16.61 -19.25 24.71
C SER A 109 -17.55 -19.44 25.90
N MET A 110 -18.59 -18.62 26.00
CA MET A 110 -19.74 -18.97 26.81
C MET A 110 -20.44 -20.15 26.15
N SER A 111 -20.20 -21.34 26.65
CA SER A 111 -21.03 -22.50 26.31
C SER A 111 -22.41 -22.32 26.97
N TYR A 112 -23.40 -21.97 26.15
CA TYR A 112 -24.82 -21.83 26.57
C TYR A 112 -25.50 -23.19 26.79
N TYR A 113 -24.75 -24.27 26.92
CA TYR A 113 -25.33 -25.53 27.32
C TYR A 113 -25.33 -25.65 28.84
N ASN A 114 -26.52 -25.71 29.41
CA ASN A 114 -26.89 -25.88 30.77
C ASN A 114 -26.09 -27.04 31.45
N CYS A 115 -24.87 -26.75 31.84
CA CYS A 115 -23.96 -27.71 32.45
C CYS A 115 -23.87 -27.40 33.95
N TRP A 116 -24.66 -28.14 34.76
CA TRP A 116 -24.59 -28.13 36.21
C TRP A 116 -23.33 -28.89 36.65
N GLY A 117 -22.18 -28.15 36.78
CA GLY A 117 -20.91 -28.75 37.18
C GLY A 117 -19.72 -28.46 36.25
N CYS A 118 -19.87 -27.58 35.28
CA CYS A 118 -18.73 -27.15 34.46
C CYS A 118 -17.79 -26.27 35.28
N GLY A 119 -16.54 -26.69 35.38
CA GLY A 119 -15.47 -25.93 36.00
C GLY A 119 -15.18 -24.60 35.27
N PRO A 120 -14.18 -23.84 35.73
CA PRO A 120 -13.94 -22.48 35.26
C PRO A 120 -13.82 -22.41 33.73
N SER A 121 -14.48 -21.40 33.13
CA SER A 121 -14.46 -21.12 31.69
C SER A 121 -13.01 -21.07 31.20
N VAL A 122 -12.66 -21.94 30.25
CA VAL A 122 -11.37 -21.90 29.61
C VAL A 122 -11.37 -20.73 28.64
N SER A 123 -10.62 -19.70 28.97
CA SER A 123 -10.34 -18.61 28.04
C SER A 123 -9.29 -19.11 27.04
N ASP A 124 -9.65 -19.28 25.79
CA ASP A 124 -8.69 -19.58 24.74
C ASP A 124 -8.06 -18.27 24.29
N VAL A 125 -6.75 -18.13 24.50
CA VAL A 125 -5.97 -16.96 24.12
C VAL A 125 -5.21 -17.30 22.84
N SER A 126 -5.63 -16.71 21.73
CA SER A 126 -4.91 -16.82 20.46
C SER A 126 -3.94 -15.64 20.32
N VAL A 127 -2.64 -15.95 20.23
CA VAL A 127 -1.58 -14.98 20.01
C VAL A 127 -1.07 -15.15 18.57
N ARG A 128 -1.14 -14.08 17.76
CA ARG A 128 -0.61 -14.07 16.40
C ARG A 128 0.41 -12.96 16.27
N GLN A 129 1.62 -13.34 15.86
CA GLN A 129 2.65 -12.38 15.48
C GLN A 129 2.57 -12.12 13.97
N TYR A 130 2.76 -10.88 13.58
CA TYR A 130 2.85 -10.47 12.18
C TYR A 130 3.78 -9.28 12.04
N THR A 131 4.37 -9.12 10.84
CA THR A 131 5.18 -7.96 10.50
C THR A 131 4.28 -6.92 9.84
N GLN A 132 4.24 -5.72 10.39
CA GLN A 132 3.61 -4.56 9.77
C GLN A 132 4.64 -3.79 8.97
N GLY A 133 4.34 -3.50 7.70
CA GLY A 133 5.09 -2.57 6.88
C GLY A 133 4.41 -1.20 6.84
N THR A 134 5.20 -0.14 6.98
CA THR A 134 4.77 1.24 6.79
C THR A 134 5.56 1.83 5.64
N PHE A 135 4.89 2.11 4.54
CA PHE A 135 5.46 2.74 3.35
C PHE A 135 5.12 4.23 3.37
N ILE A 136 6.14 5.07 3.35
CA ILE A 136 6.03 6.52 3.46
C ILE A 136 6.60 7.12 2.18
N VAL A 137 5.88 8.06 1.57
CA VAL A 137 6.37 8.85 0.44
C VAL A 137 6.24 10.33 0.78
N ASP A 138 7.34 11.06 0.62
CA ASP A 138 7.42 12.49 0.86
C ASP A 138 7.72 13.23 -0.44
N MET A 139 7.03 14.36 -0.65
CA MET A 139 7.40 15.38 -1.63
C MET A 139 8.07 16.54 -0.90
N ILE A 140 9.28 16.86 -1.31
CA ILE A 140 10.14 17.85 -0.65
C ILE A 140 10.31 19.05 -1.58
N ASP A 141 10.03 20.25 -1.07
CA ASP A 141 10.38 21.51 -1.73
C ASP A 141 11.91 21.71 -1.70
N PRO A 142 12.60 21.70 -2.85
CA PRO A 142 14.05 21.86 -2.90
C PRO A 142 14.53 23.22 -2.37
N MET A 143 13.70 24.26 -2.48
CA MET A 143 14.06 25.62 -2.02
C MET A 143 14.03 25.74 -0.49
N ARG A 144 13.07 25.08 0.16
CA ARG A 144 12.89 25.11 1.61
C ARG A 144 13.56 23.94 2.31
N ASN A 145 13.88 22.88 1.56
CA ASN A 145 14.34 21.58 2.07
C ASN A 145 13.38 21.02 3.14
N LYS A 146 12.08 21.07 2.83
CA LYS A 146 11.00 20.60 3.71
C LYS A 146 10.00 19.74 2.95
N SER A 147 9.49 18.70 3.60
CA SER A 147 8.33 17.96 3.10
C SER A 147 7.12 18.90 3.04
N VAL A 148 6.52 18.97 1.85
CA VAL A 148 5.30 19.75 1.59
C VAL A 148 4.09 18.86 1.37
N TRP A 149 4.34 17.57 1.16
CA TRP A 149 3.29 16.55 1.06
C TRP A 149 3.85 15.20 1.50
N ARG A 150 3.03 14.44 2.18
CA ARG A 150 3.35 13.10 2.67
C ARG A 150 2.17 12.17 2.51
N SER A 151 2.43 10.93 2.10
CA SER A 151 1.47 9.84 2.10
C SER A 151 2.03 8.64 2.83
N ILE A 152 1.18 7.94 3.57
CA ILE A 152 1.55 6.78 4.39
C ILE A 152 0.57 5.65 4.11
N ILE A 153 1.11 4.47 3.80
CA ILE A 153 0.37 3.22 3.71
C ILE A 153 0.87 2.28 4.79
N GLU A 154 -0.05 1.70 5.55
CA GLU A 154 0.23 0.63 6.48
C GLU A 154 -0.37 -0.68 5.99
N SER A 155 0.42 -1.74 5.95
CA SER A 155 -0.05 -3.06 5.54
C SER A 155 0.62 -4.17 6.34
N ARG A 156 -0.05 -5.33 6.44
CA ARG A 156 0.60 -6.54 6.92
C ARG A 156 1.42 -7.14 5.80
N LEU A 157 2.70 -7.41 6.09
CA LEU A 157 3.56 -8.08 5.14
C LEU A 157 3.27 -9.58 5.12
N SER A 158 3.22 -10.14 3.92
CA SER A 158 3.08 -11.59 3.74
C SER A 158 4.34 -12.29 4.22
N SER A 159 4.18 -13.35 5.01
CA SER A 159 5.28 -14.24 5.39
C SER A 159 5.57 -15.31 4.33
N GLN A 160 4.74 -15.40 3.29
CA GLN A 160 4.91 -16.39 2.21
C GLN A 160 5.57 -15.74 1.00
N PRO A 161 6.44 -16.50 0.29
CA PRO A 161 6.99 -16.01 -0.96
C PRO A 161 5.88 -15.82 -1.99
N GLU A 162 5.85 -14.63 -2.58
CA GLU A 162 4.92 -14.27 -3.64
C GLU A 162 5.63 -14.33 -4.99
N ASP A 163 4.87 -14.66 -6.04
CA ASP A 163 5.42 -14.67 -7.39
C ASP A 163 5.69 -13.24 -7.90
N ALA A 164 6.49 -13.14 -8.96
CA ALA A 164 6.92 -11.85 -9.49
C ALA A 164 5.76 -11.00 -10.03
N ALA A 165 4.69 -11.63 -10.54
CA ALA A 165 3.53 -10.94 -11.08
C ALA A 165 2.69 -10.34 -9.95
N THR A 166 2.43 -11.09 -8.89
CA THR A 166 1.74 -10.64 -7.69
C THR A 166 2.47 -9.46 -7.04
N LEU A 167 3.80 -9.56 -6.91
CA LEU A 167 4.61 -8.46 -6.38
C LEU A 167 4.61 -7.21 -7.29
N ALA A 168 4.52 -7.37 -8.60
CA ALA A 168 4.42 -6.24 -9.52
C ALA A 168 3.07 -5.54 -9.39
N GLU A 169 1.99 -6.32 -9.25
CA GLU A 169 0.64 -5.77 -9.01
C GLU A 169 0.59 -5.02 -7.69
N ALA A 170 1.06 -5.62 -6.59
CA ALA A 170 1.07 -4.98 -5.27
C ALA A 170 1.83 -3.64 -5.28
N ARG A 171 2.97 -3.55 -5.98
CA ARG A 171 3.70 -2.28 -6.13
C ARG A 171 2.89 -1.23 -6.90
N ARG A 172 2.19 -1.64 -7.95
CA ARG A 172 1.34 -0.73 -8.74
C ARG A 172 0.15 -0.24 -7.92
N GLU A 173 -0.51 -1.13 -7.18
CA GLU A 173 -1.59 -0.76 -6.26
C GLU A 173 -1.11 0.20 -5.19
N ALA A 174 0.05 -0.06 -4.58
CA ALA A 174 0.65 0.83 -3.59
C ALA A 174 0.96 2.21 -4.19
N ALA A 175 1.56 2.29 -5.37
CA ALA A 175 1.84 3.56 -6.04
C ALA A 175 0.55 4.34 -6.34
N THR A 176 -0.49 3.65 -6.82
CA THR A 176 -1.80 4.26 -7.08
C THR A 176 -2.44 4.79 -5.79
N ALA A 177 -2.40 4.02 -4.71
CA ALA A 177 -2.96 4.43 -3.42
C ALA A 177 -2.19 5.63 -2.83
N VAL A 178 -0.85 5.58 -2.87
CA VAL A 178 0.01 6.68 -2.40
C VAL A 178 -0.37 8.00 -3.04
N PHE A 179 -0.50 8.03 -4.37
CA PHE A 179 -0.75 9.27 -5.09
C PHE A 179 -2.24 9.53 -5.39
N ALA A 180 -3.16 8.82 -4.77
CA ALA A 180 -4.59 8.98 -5.03
C ALA A 180 -5.03 10.46 -4.95
N GLU A 181 -4.56 11.18 -3.93
CA GLU A 181 -4.87 12.58 -3.66
C GLU A 181 -3.69 13.54 -3.95
N PHE A 182 -2.75 13.14 -4.81
CA PHE A 182 -1.67 14.03 -5.25
C PHE A 182 -1.91 14.50 -6.70
N PRO A 183 -1.70 15.81 -7.02
CA PRO A 183 -1.50 16.91 -6.07
C PRO A 183 -2.78 17.20 -5.27
N PRO A 184 -2.67 17.72 -4.04
CA PRO A 184 -3.83 18.16 -3.28
C PRO A 184 -4.52 19.35 -3.97
N ASN A 185 -5.86 19.43 -3.81
CA ASN A 185 -6.68 20.51 -4.40
C ASN A 185 -6.55 21.82 -3.64
#